data_375baa4cc8e669d1a34330e9390fa99e
#
_entry.id   375baa4cc8e669d1a34330e9390fa99e
#
_cell.length_a   1.000
_cell.length_b   1.000
_cell.length_c   1.000
_cell.angle_alpha   90.00
_cell.angle_beta   90.00
_cell.angle_gamma   90.00
#
_symmetry.space_group_name_H-M   'P 1'
#
loop_
_entity.id
_entity.type
_entity.pdbx_description
1 polymer ?
#
loop_
_entity_poly.entity_id
_entity_poly.type
_entity_poly.pdbx_seq_one_letter_code
_entity_poly.pdbx_strand_id
1 'polypeptide(L)'
;MIIGYARVSTEDQSLDGQLDALKAAGAEKIFADKITGTARSRPELDRLLDQLRQGDVITVTKYDRLARSLRDLLDIVDTIQAQGAGFRSLAEDIDTTTPAGRLVFHVFASIAQFERERISERTKEGLEAARKRGRVGGRPPALSAAQKAEVCKMRDEQLRPLPEIAQLFRVSAKTIRRA
;
A
#
# COMPACT_ATOMS: atom_id res chain seq x y z
N MET A 1 -11.84 -14.07 -22.84
CA MET A 1 -10.67 -15.00 -22.64
C MET A 1 -10.47 -15.19 -21.13
N ILE A 2 -10.03 -16.38 -20.69
CA ILE A 2 -9.66 -16.61 -19.27
C ILE A 2 -8.15 -16.44 -19.16
N ILE A 3 -7.72 -15.52 -18.30
CA ILE A 3 -6.32 -15.18 -18.09
C ILE A 3 -5.93 -15.56 -16.66
N GLY A 4 -4.98 -16.47 -16.50
CA GLY A 4 -4.46 -16.90 -15.21
C GLY A 4 -3.42 -15.92 -14.66
N TYR A 5 -3.44 -15.69 -13.35
CA TYR A 5 -2.32 -15.04 -12.67
C TYR A 5 -1.85 -15.89 -11.49
N ALA A 6 -0.55 -16.08 -11.40
CA ALA A 6 0.10 -16.85 -10.33
C ALA A 6 1.20 -16.02 -9.67
N ARG A 7 1.42 -16.23 -8.37
CA ARG A 7 2.48 -15.55 -7.61
C ARG A 7 3.08 -16.45 -6.56
N VAL A 8 4.42 -16.47 -6.49
CA VAL A 8 5.18 -17.14 -5.42
C VAL A 8 6.13 -16.17 -4.75
N SER A 9 6.36 -16.36 -3.44
CA SER A 9 7.20 -15.46 -2.62
C SER A 9 8.61 -16.00 -2.35
N THR A 10 8.83 -17.32 -2.50
CA THR A 10 10.11 -17.99 -2.21
C THR A 10 10.37 -19.13 -3.18
N GLU A 11 11.62 -19.65 -3.17
CA GLU A 11 12.03 -20.76 -4.02
C GLU A 11 11.31 -22.08 -3.70
N ASP A 12 10.85 -22.26 -2.47
CA ASP A 12 10.22 -23.50 -1.98
C ASP A 12 8.72 -23.62 -2.26
N GLN A 13 8.05 -22.55 -2.74
CA GLN A 13 6.65 -22.64 -3.13
C GLN A 13 6.56 -23.03 -4.61
N SER A 14 6.09 -24.26 -4.87
CA SER A 14 5.88 -24.72 -6.24
C SER A 14 4.86 -23.83 -6.97
N LEU A 15 5.33 -23.20 -8.04
CA LEU A 15 4.48 -22.47 -8.98
C LEU A 15 3.62 -23.47 -9.78
N ASP A 16 4.09 -24.71 -9.93
CA ASP A 16 3.50 -25.72 -10.80
C ASP A 16 2.06 -26.05 -10.41
N GLY A 17 1.79 -26.22 -9.12
CA GLY A 17 0.43 -26.48 -8.65
C GLY A 17 -0.55 -25.33 -8.94
N GLN A 18 -0.08 -24.07 -8.95
CA GLN A 18 -0.91 -22.94 -9.35
C GLN A 18 -1.15 -22.95 -10.86
N LEU A 19 -0.11 -23.21 -11.65
CA LEU A 19 -0.20 -23.28 -13.11
C LEU A 19 -1.16 -24.37 -13.55
N ASP A 20 -1.09 -25.55 -12.93
CA ASP A 20 -1.96 -26.69 -13.26
C ASP A 20 -3.42 -26.39 -12.89
N ALA A 21 -3.68 -25.81 -11.72
CA ALA A 21 -5.02 -25.40 -11.33
C ALA A 21 -5.61 -24.33 -12.27
N LEU A 22 -4.80 -23.36 -12.70
CA LEU A 22 -5.23 -22.33 -13.63
C LEU A 22 -5.51 -22.89 -15.04
N LYS A 23 -4.68 -23.82 -15.53
CA LYS A 23 -4.93 -24.53 -16.79
C LYS A 23 -6.21 -25.36 -16.72
N ALA A 24 -6.41 -26.10 -15.61
CA ALA A 24 -7.64 -26.87 -15.39
C ALA A 24 -8.89 -25.99 -15.33
N ALA A 25 -8.76 -24.73 -14.84
CA ALA A 25 -9.82 -23.74 -14.86
C ALA A 25 -10.05 -23.08 -16.24
N GLY A 26 -9.30 -23.49 -17.27
CA GLY A 26 -9.44 -23.00 -18.64
C GLY A 26 -8.64 -21.75 -18.97
N ALA A 27 -7.59 -21.42 -18.21
CA ALA A 27 -6.76 -20.27 -18.51
C ALA A 27 -6.00 -20.47 -19.83
N GLU A 28 -6.25 -19.59 -20.80
CA GLU A 28 -5.63 -19.58 -22.12
C GLU A 28 -4.24 -18.93 -22.10
N LYS A 29 -4.03 -17.98 -21.19
CA LYS A 29 -2.76 -17.31 -20.98
C LYS A 29 -2.51 -17.19 -19.48
N ILE A 30 -1.28 -17.37 -19.03
CA ILE A 30 -0.92 -17.27 -17.62
C ILE A 30 0.25 -16.32 -17.46
N PHE A 31 0.10 -15.35 -16.57
CA PHE A 31 1.15 -14.46 -16.10
C PHE A 31 1.62 -14.92 -14.72
N ALA A 32 2.92 -14.87 -14.47
CA ALA A 32 3.46 -15.36 -13.21
C ALA A 32 4.56 -14.44 -12.68
N ASP A 33 4.40 -13.95 -11.46
CA ASP A 33 5.41 -13.19 -10.74
C ASP A 33 6.13 -14.04 -9.69
N LYS A 34 7.46 -14.05 -9.75
CA LYS A 34 8.31 -14.58 -8.68
C LYS A 34 8.88 -13.41 -7.89
N ILE A 35 8.34 -13.18 -6.69
CA ILE A 35 8.70 -12.02 -5.86
C ILE A 35 9.61 -12.48 -4.73
N THR A 36 10.89 -12.07 -4.77
CA THR A 36 11.86 -12.32 -3.71
C THR A 36 11.95 -11.12 -2.75
N GLY A 37 11.87 -11.37 -1.45
CA GLY A 37 12.09 -10.35 -0.41
C GLY A 37 11.08 -9.20 -0.39
N THR A 38 11.57 -7.98 -0.18
CA THR A 38 10.77 -6.75 -0.02
C THR A 38 10.33 -6.11 -1.35
N ALA A 39 10.60 -6.75 -2.48
CA ALA A 39 10.24 -6.22 -3.79
C ALA A 39 8.72 -5.98 -3.90
N ARG A 40 8.32 -4.72 -4.14
CA ARG A 40 6.92 -4.32 -4.29
C ARG A 40 6.43 -4.44 -5.74
N SER A 41 7.32 -4.48 -6.71
CA SER A 41 6.99 -4.52 -8.13
C SER A 41 6.40 -5.87 -8.53
N ARG A 42 5.36 -5.84 -9.35
CA ARG A 42 4.65 -7.00 -9.93
C ARG A 42 4.55 -6.81 -11.44
N PRO A 43 5.69 -6.91 -12.17
CA PRO A 43 5.73 -6.54 -13.58
C PRO A 43 4.80 -7.38 -14.44
N GLU A 44 4.58 -8.65 -14.10
CA GLU A 44 3.67 -9.51 -14.86
C GLU A 44 2.20 -9.20 -14.56
N LEU A 45 1.86 -8.79 -13.34
CA LEU A 45 0.53 -8.26 -13.04
C LEU A 45 0.26 -6.95 -13.79
N ASP A 46 1.22 -6.03 -13.76
CA ASP A 46 1.10 -4.75 -14.46
C ASP A 46 0.90 -4.99 -15.97
N ARG A 47 1.70 -5.88 -16.59
CA ARG A 47 1.54 -6.27 -18.00
C ARG A 47 0.21 -6.94 -18.29
N LEU A 48 -0.32 -7.74 -17.37
CA LEU A 48 -1.62 -8.39 -17.51
C LEU A 48 -2.72 -7.32 -17.55
N LEU A 49 -2.70 -6.37 -16.59
CA LEU A 49 -3.68 -5.28 -16.52
C LEU A 49 -3.65 -4.40 -17.77
N ASP A 50 -2.46 -4.08 -18.29
CA ASP A 50 -2.30 -3.28 -19.51
C ASP A 50 -2.86 -3.98 -20.80
N GLN A 51 -2.91 -5.32 -20.81
CA GLN A 51 -3.40 -6.11 -21.95
C GLN A 51 -4.86 -6.53 -21.84
N LEU A 52 -5.52 -6.18 -20.74
CA LEU A 52 -6.88 -6.61 -20.43
C LEU A 52 -7.89 -6.02 -21.42
N ARG A 53 -8.86 -6.82 -21.82
CA ARG A 53 -9.93 -6.43 -22.73
C ARG A 53 -11.30 -6.65 -22.11
N GLN A 54 -12.29 -5.95 -22.59
CA GLN A 54 -13.68 -6.16 -22.19
C GLN A 54 -14.09 -7.62 -22.39
N GLY A 55 -14.70 -8.22 -21.36
CA GLY A 55 -15.13 -9.61 -21.37
C GLY A 55 -14.04 -10.63 -20.99
N ASP A 56 -12.80 -10.19 -20.73
CA ASP A 56 -11.77 -11.06 -20.17
C ASP A 56 -12.07 -11.38 -18.69
N VAL A 57 -11.55 -12.51 -18.19
CA VAL A 57 -11.69 -12.91 -16.79
C VAL A 57 -10.32 -13.27 -16.23
N ILE A 58 -9.87 -12.48 -15.25
CA ILE A 58 -8.65 -12.81 -14.51
C ILE A 58 -8.97 -13.88 -13.48
N THR A 59 -8.29 -15.00 -13.55
CA THR A 59 -8.46 -16.13 -12.64
C THR A 59 -7.21 -16.36 -11.81
N VAL A 60 -7.37 -16.52 -10.49
CA VAL A 60 -6.32 -16.87 -9.54
C VAL A 60 -6.69 -18.10 -8.73
N THR A 61 -5.71 -18.82 -8.21
CA THR A 61 -5.98 -19.97 -7.33
C THR A 61 -6.53 -19.53 -5.98
N LYS A 62 -6.00 -18.42 -5.43
CA LYS A 62 -6.46 -17.75 -4.20
C LYS A 62 -6.31 -16.24 -4.36
N TYR A 63 -7.19 -15.46 -3.73
CA TYR A 63 -7.12 -13.99 -3.80
C TYR A 63 -5.78 -13.42 -3.26
N ASP A 64 -5.15 -14.11 -2.30
CA ASP A 64 -3.85 -13.70 -1.74
C ASP A 64 -2.68 -13.81 -2.76
N ARG A 65 -2.88 -14.50 -3.88
CA ARG A 65 -1.95 -14.50 -5.00
C ARG A 65 -2.04 -13.21 -5.82
N LEU A 66 -3.23 -12.64 -5.95
CA LEU A 66 -3.44 -11.38 -6.67
C LEU A 66 -3.05 -10.18 -5.80
N ALA A 67 -3.42 -10.19 -4.53
CA ALA A 67 -3.31 -9.05 -3.64
C ALA A 67 -2.52 -9.36 -2.37
N ARG A 68 -2.01 -8.33 -1.69
CA ARG A 68 -1.29 -8.43 -0.41
C ARG A 68 -2.16 -8.09 0.79
N SER A 69 -3.28 -7.48 0.55
CA SER A 69 -4.29 -7.12 1.53
C SER A 69 -5.66 -7.08 0.85
N LEU A 70 -6.71 -7.12 1.66
CA LEU A 70 -8.07 -6.99 1.13
C LEU A 70 -8.25 -5.67 0.37
N ARG A 71 -7.66 -4.58 0.84
CA ARG A 71 -7.69 -3.29 0.14
C ARG A 71 -7.01 -3.36 -1.24
N ASP A 72 -5.80 -3.92 -1.30
CA ASP A 72 -5.07 -4.10 -2.56
C ASP A 72 -5.90 -4.95 -3.55
N LEU A 73 -6.64 -5.96 -3.03
CA LEU A 73 -7.59 -6.74 -3.83
C LEU A 73 -8.70 -5.88 -4.42
N LEU A 74 -9.33 -5.04 -3.60
CA LEU A 74 -10.42 -4.18 -4.03
C LEU A 74 -9.94 -3.20 -5.10
N ASP A 75 -8.83 -2.51 -4.87
CA ASP A 75 -8.24 -1.54 -5.80
C ASP A 75 -7.91 -2.22 -7.16
N ILE A 76 -7.38 -3.45 -7.15
CA ILE A 76 -7.08 -4.21 -8.38
C ILE A 76 -8.37 -4.64 -9.08
N VAL A 77 -9.35 -5.19 -8.35
CA VAL A 77 -10.60 -5.66 -8.95
C VAL A 77 -11.44 -4.50 -9.50
N ASP A 78 -11.43 -3.34 -8.84
CA ASP A 78 -12.06 -2.13 -9.38
C ASP A 78 -11.41 -1.71 -10.71
N THR A 79 -10.08 -1.81 -10.82
CA THR A 79 -9.35 -1.56 -12.07
C THR A 79 -9.75 -2.56 -13.17
N ILE A 80 -9.88 -3.85 -12.85
CA ILE A 80 -10.33 -4.90 -13.76
C ILE A 80 -11.76 -4.61 -14.27
N GLN A 81 -12.66 -4.26 -13.36
CA GLN A 81 -14.06 -3.95 -13.69
C GLN A 81 -14.21 -2.68 -14.53
N ALA A 82 -13.38 -1.66 -14.26
CA ALA A 82 -13.37 -0.42 -15.05
C ALA A 82 -13.00 -0.66 -16.52
N GLN A 83 -12.23 -1.73 -16.80
CA GLN A 83 -11.89 -2.18 -18.15
C GLN A 83 -12.95 -3.14 -18.76
N GLY A 84 -14.05 -3.38 -18.04
CA GLY A 84 -15.12 -4.29 -18.47
C GLY A 84 -14.76 -5.77 -18.38
N ALA A 85 -13.76 -6.13 -17.56
CA ALA A 85 -13.32 -7.48 -17.32
C ALA A 85 -13.81 -8.02 -15.96
N GLY A 86 -13.72 -9.33 -15.76
CA GLY A 86 -14.11 -10.01 -14.52
C GLY A 86 -12.91 -10.54 -13.72
N PHE A 87 -13.18 -10.84 -12.47
CA PHE A 87 -12.21 -11.48 -11.55
C PHE A 87 -12.80 -12.77 -10.98
N ARG A 88 -12.00 -13.83 -10.90
CA ARG A 88 -12.37 -15.11 -10.32
C ARG A 88 -11.27 -15.67 -9.41
N SER A 89 -11.64 -16.10 -8.21
CA SER A 89 -10.76 -16.83 -7.28
C SER A 89 -11.30 -18.24 -7.07
N LEU A 90 -10.46 -19.25 -7.33
CA LEU A 90 -10.91 -20.66 -7.33
C LEU A 90 -11.16 -21.19 -5.92
N ALA A 91 -10.31 -20.83 -4.96
CA ALA A 91 -10.40 -21.41 -3.61
C ALA A 91 -11.53 -20.79 -2.77
N GLU A 92 -11.84 -19.50 -2.99
CA GLU A 92 -12.86 -18.79 -2.22
C GLU A 92 -14.21 -18.73 -2.97
N ASP A 93 -14.30 -19.32 -4.15
CA ASP A 93 -15.49 -19.30 -5.03
C ASP A 93 -16.05 -17.89 -5.29
N ILE A 94 -15.13 -16.91 -5.39
CA ILE A 94 -15.45 -15.53 -5.74
C ILE A 94 -15.42 -15.40 -7.26
N ASP A 95 -16.55 -14.97 -7.85
CA ASP A 95 -16.65 -14.75 -9.30
C ASP A 95 -17.45 -13.47 -9.58
N THR A 96 -16.74 -12.39 -9.89
CA THR A 96 -17.38 -11.08 -10.14
C THR A 96 -18.12 -11.01 -11.50
N THR A 97 -18.04 -12.05 -12.33
CA THR A 97 -18.84 -12.14 -13.55
C THR A 97 -20.32 -12.46 -13.24
N THR A 98 -20.58 -13.07 -12.08
CA THR A 98 -21.92 -13.41 -11.63
C THR A 98 -22.53 -12.35 -10.70
N PRO A 99 -23.85 -12.16 -10.67
CA PRO A 99 -24.48 -11.22 -9.75
C PRO A 99 -24.21 -11.56 -8.27
N ALA A 100 -24.24 -12.84 -7.91
CA ALA A 100 -23.98 -13.33 -6.56
C ALA A 100 -22.52 -13.04 -6.16
N GLY A 101 -21.54 -13.33 -7.01
CA GLY A 101 -20.13 -13.07 -6.73
C GLY A 101 -19.84 -11.57 -6.61
N ARG A 102 -20.49 -10.71 -7.41
CA ARG A 102 -20.41 -9.25 -7.22
C ARG A 102 -20.94 -8.82 -5.86
N LEU A 103 -22.07 -9.37 -5.42
CA LEU A 103 -22.62 -9.06 -4.10
C LEU A 103 -21.63 -9.45 -2.99
N VAL A 104 -21.08 -10.66 -3.03
CA VAL A 104 -20.07 -11.14 -2.08
C VAL A 104 -18.85 -10.21 -2.07
N PHE A 105 -18.37 -9.81 -3.25
CA PHE A 105 -17.24 -8.88 -3.36
C PHE A 105 -17.54 -7.51 -2.72
N HIS A 106 -18.73 -6.95 -2.93
CA HIS A 106 -19.15 -5.69 -2.28
C HIS A 106 -19.26 -5.81 -0.75
N VAL A 107 -19.68 -6.97 -0.24
CA VAL A 107 -19.67 -7.22 1.22
C VAL A 107 -18.24 -7.19 1.77
N PHE A 108 -17.28 -7.83 1.09
CA PHE A 108 -15.86 -7.75 1.48
C PHE A 108 -15.33 -6.32 1.43
N ALA A 109 -15.70 -5.55 0.40
CA ALA A 109 -15.34 -4.14 0.29
C ALA A 109 -15.86 -3.31 1.48
N SER A 110 -17.11 -3.52 1.85
CA SER A 110 -17.72 -2.84 3.00
C SER A 110 -17.05 -3.20 4.32
N ILE A 111 -16.68 -4.48 4.53
CA ILE A 111 -15.95 -4.92 5.72
C ILE A 111 -14.57 -4.26 5.78
N ALA A 112 -13.82 -4.23 4.67
CA ALA A 112 -12.50 -3.59 4.62
C ALA A 112 -12.56 -2.09 4.92
N GLN A 113 -13.57 -1.40 4.42
CA GLN A 113 -13.81 0.00 4.70
C GLN A 113 -14.13 0.23 6.18
N PHE A 114 -15.01 -0.56 6.75
CA PHE A 114 -15.37 -0.49 8.16
C PHE A 114 -14.16 -0.71 9.09
N GLU A 115 -13.33 -1.72 8.82
CA GLU A 115 -12.11 -1.95 9.59
C GLU A 115 -11.16 -0.75 9.54
N ARG A 116 -11.02 -0.12 8.38
CA ARG A 116 -10.18 1.07 8.22
C ARG A 116 -10.71 2.26 9.01
N GLU A 117 -12.01 2.50 8.96
CA GLU A 117 -12.66 3.57 9.72
C GLU A 117 -12.44 3.37 11.21
N ARG A 118 -12.64 2.15 11.72
CA ARG A 118 -12.37 1.80 13.11
C ARG A 118 -10.91 2.00 13.53
N ILE A 119 -9.94 1.63 12.69
CA ILE A 119 -8.51 1.87 12.96
C ILE A 119 -8.23 3.37 13.01
N SER A 120 -8.81 4.15 12.09
CA SER A 120 -8.68 5.61 12.05
C SER A 120 -9.25 6.26 13.31
N GLU A 121 -10.45 5.86 13.75
CA GLU A 121 -11.10 6.33 14.97
C GLU A 121 -10.22 6.06 16.20
N ARG A 122 -9.81 4.80 16.40
CA ARG A 122 -8.92 4.43 17.51
C ARG A 122 -7.62 5.24 17.51
N THR A 123 -7.06 5.49 16.33
CA THR A 123 -5.83 6.28 16.19
C THR A 123 -6.07 7.74 16.60
N LYS A 124 -7.20 8.35 16.17
CA LYS A 124 -7.59 9.71 16.55
C LYS A 124 -7.80 9.83 18.06
N GLU A 125 -8.57 8.89 18.64
CA GLU A 125 -8.80 8.82 20.10
C GLU A 125 -7.49 8.68 20.87
N GLY A 126 -6.60 7.78 20.42
CA GLY A 126 -5.28 7.58 21.03
C GLY A 126 -4.39 8.82 20.95
N LEU A 127 -4.40 9.53 19.81
CA LEU A 127 -3.68 10.80 19.65
C LEU A 127 -4.26 11.91 20.54
N GLU A 128 -5.57 12.00 20.65
CA GLU A 128 -6.23 12.97 21.51
C GLU A 128 -5.91 12.70 22.99
N ALA A 129 -6.00 11.46 23.43
CA ALA A 129 -5.61 11.06 24.78
C ALA A 129 -4.11 11.31 25.07
N ALA A 130 -3.24 11.13 24.08
CA ALA A 130 -1.82 11.47 24.19
C ALA A 130 -1.60 12.98 24.34
N ARG A 131 -2.31 13.80 23.54
CA ARG A 131 -2.26 15.27 23.61
C ARG A 131 -2.76 15.79 24.98
N LYS A 132 -3.85 15.24 25.50
CA LYS A 132 -4.37 15.58 26.86
C LYS A 132 -3.34 15.27 27.95
N ARG A 133 -2.46 14.29 27.75
CA ARG A 133 -1.33 13.95 28.64
C ARG A 133 -0.04 14.72 28.35
N GLY A 134 -0.10 15.76 27.50
CA GLY A 134 1.06 16.58 27.13
C GLY A 134 2.04 15.94 26.13
N ARG A 135 1.70 14.78 25.58
CA ARG A 135 2.52 14.11 24.54
C ARG A 135 2.14 14.65 23.17
N VAL A 136 2.99 15.48 22.60
CA VAL A 136 2.83 15.96 21.22
C VAL A 136 3.62 15.04 20.30
N GLY A 137 2.91 14.36 19.40
CA GLY A 137 3.53 13.51 18.38
C GLY A 137 4.25 14.35 17.33
N GLY A 138 5.15 13.73 16.60
CA GLY A 138 5.92 14.35 15.54
C GLY A 138 7.43 14.20 15.74
N ARG A 139 8.22 14.70 14.77
CA ARG A 139 9.68 14.73 14.89
C ARG A 139 10.07 15.71 16.01
N PRO A 140 10.92 15.33 16.97
CA PRO A 140 11.43 16.24 17.98
C PRO A 140 12.02 17.51 17.33
N PRO A 141 11.84 18.69 17.94
CA PRO A 141 12.46 19.91 17.46
C PRO A 141 13.97 19.73 17.32
N ALA A 142 14.54 20.17 16.21
CA ALA A 142 15.98 20.10 15.97
C ALA A 142 16.80 20.98 16.94
N LEU A 143 16.15 21.96 17.57
CA LEU A 143 16.73 22.87 18.56
C LEU A 143 15.80 22.93 19.78
N SER A 144 16.36 22.84 20.98
CA SER A 144 15.65 23.08 22.22
C SER A 144 15.28 24.57 22.34
N ALA A 145 14.37 24.91 23.28
CA ALA A 145 13.99 26.29 23.52
C ALA A 145 15.21 27.18 23.89
N ALA A 146 16.12 26.68 24.72
CA ALA A 146 17.35 27.38 25.07
C ALA A 146 18.28 27.59 23.86
N GLN A 147 18.43 26.55 23.03
CA GLN A 147 19.23 26.65 21.80
C GLN A 147 18.61 27.62 20.79
N LYS A 148 17.28 27.69 20.68
CA LYS A 148 16.63 28.69 19.83
C LYS A 148 16.91 30.13 20.29
N ALA A 149 16.81 30.37 21.60
CA ALA A 149 17.13 31.69 22.17
C ALA A 149 18.59 32.09 21.85
N GLU A 150 19.54 31.17 22.00
CA GLU A 150 20.94 31.42 21.71
C GLU A 150 21.19 31.64 20.20
N VAL A 151 20.52 30.86 19.34
CA VAL A 151 20.54 31.06 17.87
C VAL A 151 20.02 32.43 17.50
N CYS A 152 18.89 32.90 18.08
CA CYS A 152 18.36 34.25 17.83
C CYS A 152 19.37 35.32 18.26
N LYS A 153 19.99 35.17 19.43
CA LYS A 153 21.02 36.12 19.92
C LYS A 153 22.22 36.18 18.99
N MET A 154 22.75 35.03 18.56
CA MET A 154 23.88 34.99 17.61
C MET A 154 23.52 35.59 16.25
N ARG A 155 22.30 35.35 15.76
CA ARG A 155 21.84 35.85 14.46
C ARG A 155 21.54 37.35 14.51
N ASP A 156 20.77 37.81 15.48
CA ASP A 156 20.14 39.14 15.46
C ASP A 156 20.97 40.18 16.19
N GLU A 157 21.68 39.81 17.28
CA GLU A 157 22.52 40.73 18.08
C GLU A 157 24.00 40.66 17.62
N GLN A 158 24.54 39.46 17.42
CA GLN A 158 25.96 39.27 17.05
C GLN A 158 26.20 39.30 15.55
N LEU A 159 25.13 39.31 14.71
CA LEU A 159 25.16 39.34 13.23
C LEU A 159 26.05 38.25 12.61
N ARG A 160 26.14 37.09 13.27
CA ARG A 160 26.94 35.96 12.75
C ARG A 160 26.33 35.36 11.49
N PRO A 161 27.15 34.90 10.55
CA PRO A 161 26.70 34.24 9.33
C PRO A 161 25.87 32.95 9.66
N LEU A 162 24.72 32.77 8.98
CA LEU A 162 23.86 31.58 9.19
C LEU A 162 24.60 30.24 9.01
N PRO A 163 25.55 30.07 8.07
CA PRO A 163 26.32 28.84 7.94
C PRO A 163 27.18 28.52 9.16
N GLU A 164 27.78 29.52 9.81
CA GLU A 164 28.59 29.35 11.00
C GLU A 164 27.75 28.89 12.19
N ILE A 165 26.59 29.53 12.42
CA ILE A 165 25.63 29.14 13.46
C ILE A 165 25.11 27.70 13.18
N ALA A 166 24.83 27.39 11.90
CA ALA A 166 24.36 26.08 11.51
C ALA A 166 25.35 24.95 11.83
N GLN A 167 26.65 25.19 11.62
CA GLN A 167 27.73 24.28 12.00
C GLN A 167 27.80 24.07 13.51
N LEU A 168 27.73 25.16 14.30
CA LEU A 168 27.83 25.13 15.75
C LEU A 168 26.71 24.24 16.36
N PHE A 169 25.48 24.38 15.87
CA PHE A 169 24.32 23.60 16.38
C PHE A 169 24.08 22.30 15.61
N ARG A 170 24.90 21.95 14.62
CA ARG A 170 24.78 20.74 13.78
C ARG A 170 23.41 20.62 13.08
N VAL A 171 22.88 21.72 12.60
CA VAL A 171 21.61 21.80 11.89
C VAL A 171 21.77 22.49 10.54
N SER A 172 20.72 22.46 9.70
CA SER A 172 20.78 23.17 8.43
C SER A 172 20.63 24.69 8.61
N ALA A 173 21.21 25.48 7.72
CA ALA A 173 21.02 26.93 7.70
C ALA A 173 19.53 27.34 7.58
N LYS A 174 18.69 26.46 6.95
CA LYS A 174 17.23 26.63 6.91
C LYS A 174 16.58 26.51 8.29
N THR A 175 17.12 25.64 9.15
CA THR A 175 16.66 25.48 10.54
C THR A 175 16.99 26.74 11.36
N ILE A 176 18.20 27.30 11.21
CA ILE A 176 18.61 28.55 11.86
C ILE A 176 17.72 29.73 11.44
N ARG A 177 17.40 29.83 10.14
CA ARG A 177 16.53 30.89 9.62
C ARG A 177 15.12 30.85 10.20
N ARG A 178 14.63 29.67 10.59
CA ARG A 178 13.28 29.44 11.14
C ARG A 178 13.20 29.43 12.66
N ALA A 179 14.34 29.48 13.33
CA ALA A 179 14.42 29.54 14.79
C ALA A 179 14.07 30.95 15.27
#